data_215ccaaa0c15b2df464fc85887025dea
#
_entry.id   215ccaaa0c15b2df464fc85887025dea
#
_cell.length_a   1.000
_cell.length_b   1.000
_cell.length_c   1.000
_cell.angle_alpha   90.00
_cell.angle_beta   90.00
_cell.angle_gamma   90.00
#
_symmetry.space_group_name_H-M   'P 1'
#
loop_
_entity.id
_entity.type
_entity.pdbx_description
1 polymer ?
#
loop_
_entity_poly.entity_id
_entity_poly.type
_entity_poly.pdbx_seq_one_letter_code
_entity_poly.pdbx_strand_id
1 'polypeptide(L)'
;TLSYLYINEDTVEIGCGAHLKDKDTWETQEALEAEHGLTGHRLSVYSIGPAGENLVRFAAIQGDYGHVASKNGCGAVMGKKKLKAVCIVRGTKSLQPHDARGLVQAADDIAHDLKTDPGTSTLYRWGTLPGVSNLYKLGVLPIKNYTTNLTTVDMTTWEPAKLRAGFDHRGHQCNACGMHHCHIQVIGKGPKAGELVDEPEYEG
;
A
#
# COMPACT_ATOMS: atom_id res chain seq x y z
N THR A 1 0.45 26.59 9.63
CA THR A 1 -0.17 25.45 10.34
C THR A 1 -0.47 24.38 9.30
N LEU A 2 -0.30 23.10 9.66
CA LEU A 2 -0.76 21.98 8.84
C LEU A 2 -2.28 21.94 8.81
N SER A 3 -2.83 21.45 7.70
CA SER A 3 -4.26 21.24 7.50
C SER A 3 -4.49 19.85 6.91
N TYR A 4 -5.71 19.37 6.98
CA TYR A 4 -6.15 18.20 6.22
C TYR A 4 -7.47 18.49 5.50
N LEU A 5 -7.74 17.75 4.42
CA LEU A 5 -9.04 17.78 3.75
C LEU A 5 -9.91 16.65 4.29
N TYR A 6 -11.16 16.97 4.60
CA TYR A 6 -12.18 16.00 4.95
C TYR A 6 -13.30 16.06 3.91
N ILE A 7 -13.52 14.96 3.21
CA ILE A 7 -14.46 14.84 2.10
C ILE A 7 -15.53 13.84 2.49
N ASN A 8 -16.78 14.31 2.56
CA ASN A 8 -17.93 13.48 2.86
C ASN A 8 -19.05 13.77 1.84
N GLU A 9 -19.19 12.90 0.86
CA GLU A 9 -20.06 13.05 -0.29
C GLU A 9 -19.85 14.41 -1.02
N ASP A 10 -20.78 15.33 -0.89
CA ASP A 10 -20.74 16.63 -1.55
C ASP A 10 -20.10 17.73 -0.66
N THR A 11 -19.69 17.39 0.55
CA THR A 11 -19.09 18.34 1.50
C THR A 11 -17.58 18.18 1.51
N VAL A 12 -16.86 19.30 1.45
CA VAL A 12 -15.40 19.35 1.58
C VAL A 12 -15.05 20.37 2.65
N GLU A 13 -14.35 19.92 3.66
CA GLU A 13 -13.93 20.77 4.78
C GLU A 13 -12.41 20.77 4.91
N ILE A 14 -11.86 21.88 5.40
CA ILE A 14 -10.43 21.98 5.74
C ILE A 14 -10.31 21.94 7.25
N GLY A 15 -9.80 20.83 7.76
CA GLY A 15 -9.54 20.65 9.17
C GLY A 15 -8.18 21.20 9.61
N CYS A 16 -8.07 21.57 10.88
CA CYS A 16 -6.80 21.97 11.50
C CYS A 16 -5.94 20.73 11.79
N GLY A 17 -4.82 20.58 11.09
CA GLY A 17 -3.89 19.46 11.25
C GLY A 17 -2.74 19.72 12.23
N ALA A 18 -2.83 20.72 13.12
CA ALA A 18 -1.73 21.06 14.03
C ALA A 18 -1.34 19.88 14.96
N HIS A 19 -2.32 19.11 15.42
CA HIS A 19 -2.14 17.95 16.29
C HIS A 19 -1.57 16.72 15.56
N LEU A 20 -1.51 16.77 14.22
CA LEU A 20 -0.97 15.72 13.36
C LEU A 20 0.50 15.96 13.00
N LYS A 21 1.06 17.08 13.44
CA LYS A 21 2.45 17.42 13.16
C LYS A 21 3.40 16.36 13.72
N ASP A 22 4.44 16.03 12.95
CA ASP A 22 5.47 15.06 13.26
C ASP A 22 4.98 13.60 13.40
N LYS A 23 3.68 13.34 13.27
CA LYS A 23 3.12 11.98 13.23
C LYS A 23 3.48 11.28 11.92
N ASP A 24 3.74 9.98 12.01
CA ASP A 24 3.85 9.16 10.80
C ASP A 24 2.48 8.95 10.15
N THR A 25 2.43 8.18 9.08
CA THR A 25 1.20 7.98 8.30
C THR A 25 0.18 7.09 9.02
N TRP A 26 0.63 6.14 9.83
CA TRP A 26 -0.22 5.26 10.63
C TRP A 26 -0.83 6.02 11.80
N GLU A 27 0.01 6.71 12.59
CA GLU A 27 -0.43 7.57 13.69
C GLU A 27 -1.37 8.69 13.21
N THR A 28 -1.15 9.20 11.99
CA THR A 28 -2.03 10.20 11.37
C THR A 28 -3.38 9.60 11.04
N GLN A 29 -3.42 8.40 10.47
CA GLN A 29 -4.66 7.70 10.16
C GLN A 29 -5.46 7.39 11.44
N GLU A 30 -4.83 6.81 12.45
CA GLU A 30 -5.46 6.50 13.74
C GLU A 30 -6.04 7.74 14.41
N ALA A 31 -5.30 8.86 14.39
CA ALA A 31 -5.76 10.11 14.96
C ALA A 31 -7.01 10.65 14.24
N LEU A 32 -7.05 10.59 12.92
CA LEU A 32 -8.18 11.06 12.11
C LEU A 32 -9.38 10.11 12.19
N GLU A 33 -9.16 8.81 12.25
CA GLU A 33 -10.22 7.83 12.52
C GLU A 33 -10.87 8.08 13.89
N ALA A 34 -10.07 8.34 14.91
CA ALA A 34 -10.58 8.66 16.25
C ALA A 34 -11.33 10.01 16.27
N GLU A 35 -10.79 11.04 15.61
CA GLU A 35 -11.40 12.37 15.54
C GLU A 35 -12.79 12.35 14.89
N HIS A 36 -12.94 11.57 13.81
CA HIS A 36 -14.19 11.49 13.06
C HIS A 36 -15.11 10.34 13.49
N GLY A 37 -14.67 9.48 14.42
CA GLY A 37 -15.43 8.32 14.88
C GLY A 37 -15.73 7.29 13.77
N LEU A 38 -14.86 7.22 12.76
CA LEU A 38 -14.97 6.33 11.60
C LEU A 38 -13.72 5.47 11.52
N THR A 39 -13.88 4.18 11.24
CA THR A 39 -12.76 3.23 11.19
C THR A 39 -12.84 2.31 9.97
N GLY A 40 -11.70 1.76 9.58
CA GLY A 40 -11.59 0.78 8.52
C GLY A 40 -12.14 1.31 7.18
N HIS A 41 -12.91 0.48 6.48
CA HIS A 41 -13.42 0.83 5.15
C HIS A 41 -14.44 2.00 5.11
N ARG A 42 -14.74 2.63 6.25
CA ARG A 42 -15.64 3.78 6.29
C ARG A 42 -14.92 5.11 6.10
N LEU A 43 -13.62 5.17 6.40
CA LEU A 43 -12.77 6.33 6.21
C LEU A 43 -11.48 5.88 5.52
N SER A 44 -11.20 6.44 4.36
CA SER A 44 -9.91 6.29 3.68
C SER A 44 -9.06 7.52 3.99
N VAL A 45 -7.82 7.32 4.44
CA VAL A 45 -6.90 8.39 4.81
C VAL A 45 -5.61 8.24 4.04
N TYR A 46 -5.27 9.23 3.24
CA TYR A 46 -3.97 9.33 2.57
C TYR A 46 -3.20 10.52 3.13
N SER A 47 -2.02 10.29 3.64
CA SER A 47 -1.26 11.29 4.40
C SER A 47 0.23 11.30 4.06
N ILE A 48 0.90 12.34 4.54
CA ILE A 48 2.35 12.44 4.55
C ILE A 48 2.89 12.26 5.97
N GLY A 49 4.03 11.61 6.09
CA GLY A 49 4.80 11.55 7.33
C GLY A 49 5.78 12.71 7.47
N PRO A 50 6.68 12.65 8.45
CA PRO A 50 7.70 13.68 8.68
C PRO A 50 8.57 13.98 7.47
N ALA A 51 8.82 13.00 6.61
CA ALA A 51 9.57 13.21 5.36
C ALA A 51 8.88 14.22 4.45
N GLY A 52 7.55 14.12 4.28
CA GLY A 52 6.79 15.08 3.49
C GLY A 52 6.74 16.45 4.13
N GLU A 53 6.55 16.53 5.44
CA GLU A 53 6.56 17.79 6.20
C GLU A 53 7.90 18.54 6.06
N ASN A 54 9.01 17.80 6.04
CA ASN A 54 10.36 18.32 5.88
C ASN A 54 10.80 18.47 4.40
N LEU A 55 9.88 18.30 3.47
CA LEU A 55 10.10 18.51 2.04
C LEU A 55 11.19 17.60 1.44
N VAL A 56 11.34 16.39 1.96
CA VAL A 56 12.24 15.40 1.38
C VAL A 56 11.81 15.09 -0.04
N ARG A 57 12.71 15.22 -1.01
CA ARG A 57 12.37 15.21 -2.45
C ARG A 57 11.72 13.93 -2.96
N PHE A 58 11.92 12.83 -2.27
CA PHE A 58 11.32 11.52 -2.59
C PHE A 58 10.24 11.09 -1.59
N ALA A 59 9.73 12.03 -0.77
CA ALA A 59 8.66 11.72 0.16
C ALA A 59 7.43 11.21 -0.56
N ALA A 60 6.86 10.12 -0.06
CA ALA A 60 5.67 9.50 -0.58
C ALA A 60 4.40 10.03 0.11
N ILE A 61 3.26 9.71 -0.49
CA ILE A 61 1.94 9.77 0.15
C ILE A 61 1.55 8.33 0.46
N GLN A 62 1.16 8.05 1.68
CA GLN A 62 0.77 6.72 2.11
C GLN A 62 -0.58 6.74 2.78
N GLY A 63 -1.37 5.70 2.60
CA GLY A 63 -2.69 5.62 3.21
C GLY A 63 -3.17 4.19 3.37
N ASP A 64 -4.30 4.09 4.05
CA ASP A 64 -5.00 2.83 4.29
C ASP A 64 -4.05 1.71 4.77
N TYR A 65 -3.18 2.06 5.72
CA TYR A 65 -2.22 1.17 6.39
C TYR A 65 -1.19 0.50 5.47
N GLY A 66 -0.76 1.16 4.39
CA GLY A 66 0.37 0.65 3.62
C GLY A 66 0.33 0.91 2.12
N HIS A 67 -0.79 1.38 1.58
CA HIS A 67 -0.86 1.70 0.16
C HIS A 67 -0.14 3.01 -0.16
N VAL A 68 0.77 3.00 -1.13
CA VAL A 68 1.74 4.08 -1.34
C VAL A 68 1.66 4.66 -2.73
N ALA A 69 1.51 5.99 -2.81
CA ALA A 69 1.83 6.77 -4.01
C ALA A 69 3.28 7.26 -3.88
N SER A 70 4.23 6.40 -4.31
CA SER A 70 5.64 6.52 -3.95
C SER A 70 6.47 7.36 -4.90
N LYS A 71 6.17 7.39 -6.19
CA LYS A 71 7.01 8.07 -7.18
C LYS A 71 6.82 9.59 -7.23
N ASN A 72 7.84 10.28 -7.75
CA ASN A 72 7.86 11.70 -8.07
C ASN A 72 7.81 12.66 -6.88
N GLY A 73 7.97 12.19 -5.65
CA GLY A 73 8.05 13.06 -4.48
C GLY A 73 6.75 13.84 -4.18
N CYS A 74 5.60 13.25 -4.48
CA CYS A 74 4.29 13.90 -4.26
C CYS A 74 4.06 14.28 -2.79
N GLY A 75 4.65 13.54 -1.84
CA GLY A 75 4.58 13.87 -0.42
C GLY A 75 5.23 15.21 -0.09
N ALA A 76 6.36 15.55 -0.74
CA ALA A 76 6.97 16.88 -0.57
C ALA A 76 6.08 18.01 -1.11
N VAL A 77 5.32 17.75 -2.18
CA VAL A 77 4.37 18.71 -2.73
C VAL A 77 3.24 18.96 -1.74
N MET A 78 2.67 17.92 -1.12
CA MET A 78 1.69 18.06 -0.05
C MET A 78 2.26 18.83 1.13
N GLY A 79 3.47 18.50 1.57
CA GLY A 79 4.17 19.21 2.66
C GLY A 79 4.37 20.70 2.36
N LYS A 80 4.79 21.05 1.14
CA LYS A 80 4.93 22.45 0.72
C LYS A 80 3.60 23.21 0.77
N LYS A 81 2.50 22.53 0.47
CA LYS A 81 1.14 23.09 0.57
C LYS A 81 0.57 23.09 2.00
N LYS A 82 1.34 22.59 2.97
CA LYS A 82 0.88 22.39 4.36
C LYS A 82 -0.34 21.47 4.47
N LEU A 83 -0.51 20.56 3.52
CA LEU A 83 -1.55 19.55 3.51
C LEU A 83 -1.00 18.25 4.10
N LYS A 84 -1.47 17.89 5.29
CA LYS A 84 -1.02 16.69 6.02
C LYS A 84 -1.71 15.43 5.52
N ALA A 85 -3.02 15.52 5.29
CA ALA A 85 -3.83 14.37 4.90
C ALA A 85 -5.03 14.76 4.02
N VAL A 86 -5.54 13.76 3.31
CA VAL A 86 -6.84 13.77 2.66
C VAL A 86 -7.66 12.61 3.21
N CYS A 87 -8.77 12.92 3.83
CA CYS A 87 -9.71 11.97 4.40
C CYS A 87 -10.95 11.89 3.51
N ILE A 88 -11.35 10.68 3.13
CA ILE A 88 -12.51 10.46 2.29
C ILE A 88 -13.45 9.48 2.99
N VAL A 89 -14.62 9.95 3.33
CA VAL A 89 -15.68 9.12 3.90
C VAL A 89 -16.31 8.28 2.79
N ARG A 90 -16.51 7.01 3.05
CA ARG A 90 -17.20 6.14 2.11
C ARG A 90 -18.63 6.61 1.92
N GLY A 91 -18.94 7.07 0.70
CA GLY A 91 -20.26 7.53 0.34
C GLY A 91 -21.31 6.43 0.27
N THR A 92 -22.56 6.85 0.22
CA THR A 92 -23.74 5.98 0.08
C THR A 92 -24.23 5.87 -1.37
N LYS A 93 -23.78 6.78 -2.25
CA LYS A 93 -24.18 6.83 -3.65
C LYS A 93 -23.57 5.67 -4.43
N SER A 94 -24.40 4.93 -5.15
CA SER A 94 -23.93 3.89 -6.10
C SER A 94 -23.42 4.53 -7.37
N LEU A 95 -22.34 3.94 -7.91
CA LEU A 95 -21.91 4.27 -9.27
C LEU A 95 -23.01 3.89 -10.27
N GLN A 96 -23.24 4.78 -11.25
CA GLN A 96 -24.18 4.56 -12.34
C GLN A 96 -23.38 4.36 -13.63
N PRO A 97 -22.97 3.12 -13.95
CA PRO A 97 -22.22 2.86 -15.18
C PRO A 97 -23.11 3.06 -16.39
N HIS A 98 -22.54 3.53 -17.49
CA HIS A 98 -23.23 3.70 -18.76
C HIS A 98 -23.79 2.37 -19.28
N ASP A 99 -23.04 1.31 -19.15
CA ASP A 99 -23.43 -0.08 -19.46
C ASP A 99 -23.09 -0.98 -18.27
N ALA A 100 -24.08 -1.21 -17.41
CA ALA A 100 -23.90 -2.04 -16.22
C ALA A 100 -23.65 -3.52 -16.56
N ARG A 101 -24.28 -4.03 -17.63
CA ARG A 101 -24.11 -5.43 -18.04
C ARG A 101 -22.73 -5.66 -18.64
N GLY A 102 -22.28 -4.77 -19.53
CA GLY A 102 -20.94 -4.84 -20.09
C GLY A 102 -19.84 -4.68 -19.05
N LEU A 103 -20.06 -3.84 -18.05
CA LEU A 103 -19.12 -3.70 -16.92
C LEU A 103 -18.98 -4.99 -16.10
N VAL A 104 -20.09 -5.65 -15.77
CA VAL A 104 -20.09 -6.95 -15.07
C VAL A 104 -19.39 -8.01 -15.90
N GLN A 105 -19.73 -8.11 -17.18
CA GLN A 105 -19.09 -9.10 -18.07
C GLN A 105 -17.59 -8.87 -18.16
N ALA A 106 -17.14 -7.62 -18.34
CA ALA A 106 -15.71 -7.30 -18.39
C ALA A 106 -14.99 -7.62 -17.06
N ALA A 107 -15.66 -7.41 -15.93
CA ALA A 107 -15.12 -7.78 -14.61
C ALA A 107 -14.96 -9.30 -14.45
N ASP A 108 -15.95 -10.07 -14.93
CA ASP A 108 -15.91 -11.53 -14.89
C ASP A 108 -14.83 -12.09 -15.83
N ASP A 109 -14.68 -11.53 -17.02
CA ASP A 109 -13.65 -11.90 -18.00
C ASP A 109 -12.25 -11.64 -17.41
N ILE A 110 -12.03 -10.46 -16.82
CA ILE A 110 -10.76 -10.13 -16.15
C ILE A 110 -10.50 -11.09 -14.98
N ALA A 111 -11.50 -11.37 -14.15
CA ALA A 111 -11.35 -12.29 -13.02
C ALA A 111 -11.02 -13.73 -13.46
N HIS A 112 -11.53 -14.14 -14.63
CA HIS A 112 -11.18 -15.42 -15.25
C HIS A 112 -9.72 -15.41 -15.74
N ASP A 113 -9.34 -14.40 -16.53
CA ASP A 113 -8.01 -14.29 -17.13
C ASP A 113 -6.90 -14.19 -16.09
N LEU A 114 -7.12 -13.46 -14.99
CA LEU A 114 -6.17 -13.37 -13.88
C LEU A 114 -5.76 -14.74 -13.32
N LYS A 115 -6.64 -15.73 -13.38
CA LYS A 115 -6.41 -17.08 -12.84
C LYS A 115 -5.91 -18.07 -13.86
N THR A 116 -6.27 -17.89 -15.12
CA THR A 116 -6.09 -18.89 -16.18
C THR A 116 -5.02 -18.54 -17.18
N ASP A 117 -4.78 -17.26 -17.44
CA ASP A 117 -3.72 -16.85 -18.36
C ASP A 117 -2.33 -17.09 -17.72
N PRO A 118 -1.39 -17.76 -18.42
CA PRO A 118 -0.08 -18.11 -17.88
C PRO A 118 0.76 -16.89 -17.46
N GLY A 119 0.58 -15.73 -18.10
CA GLY A 119 1.30 -14.50 -17.81
C GLY A 119 0.82 -13.84 -16.51
N THR A 120 -0.49 -13.82 -16.31
CA THR A 120 -1.11 -13.16 -15.14
C THR A 120 -1.30 -14.06 -13.94
N SER A 121 -1.49 -15.37 -14.13
CA SER A 121 -1.71 -16.33 -13.03
C SER A 121 -0.55 -16.41 -12.04
N THR A 122 0.68 -16.20 -12.49
CA THR A 122 1.85 -16.11 -11.60
C THR A 122 1.77 -14.89 -10.69
N LEU A 123 1.41 -13.72 -11.25
CA LEU A 123 1.19 -12.50 -10.46
C LEU A 123 -0.01 -12.64 -9.53
N TYR A 124 -1.09 -13.24 -9.98
CA TYR A 124 -2.26 -13.53 -9.14
C TYR A 124 -1.86 -14.39 -7.93
N ARG A 125 -1.05 -15.43 -8.16
CA ARG A 125 -0.66 -16.37 -7.11
C ARG A 125 0.41 -15.83 -6.17
N TRP A 126 1.44 -15.16 -6.70
CA TRP A 126 2.66 -14.84 -5.98
C TRP A 126 2.97 -13.35 -5.89
N GLY A 127 2.19 -12.50 -6.54
CA GLY A 127 2.49 -11.08 -6.66
C GLY A 127 3.81 -10.83 -7.37
N THR A 128 4.56 -9.86 -6.91
CA THR A 128 5.88 -9.50 -7.43
C THR A 128 7.03 -10.26 -6.77
N LEU A 129 6.74 -11.09 -5.77
CA LEU A 129 7.74 -11.86 -5.01
C LEU A 129 8.72 -12.68 -5.87
N PRO A 130 8.31 -13.30 -7.02
CA PRO A 130 9.26 -13.95 -7.92
C PRO A 130 10.32 -13.01 -8.51
N GLY A 131 10.08 -11.70 -8.48
CA GLY A 131 11.00 -10.68 -8.96
C GLY A 131 12.33 -10.71 -8.25
N VAL A 132 12.34 -10.90 -6.93
CA VAL A 132 13.57 -10.96 -6.11
C VAL A 132 14.58 -11.96 -6.67
N SER A 133 14.16 -13.20 -6.84
CA SER A 133 15.01 -14.28 -7.36
C SER A 133 15.43 -14.04 -8.82
N ASN A 134 14.53 -13.51 -9.64
CA ASN A 134 14.82 -13.22 -11.04
C ASN A 134 15.83 -12.07 -11.19
N LEU A 135 15.66 -10.99 -10.45
CA LEU A 135 16.57 -9.84 -10.47
C LEU A 135 17.96 -10.23 -9.96
N TYR A 136 18.03 -11.10 -8.94
CA TYR A 136 19.30 -11.62 -8.45
C TYR A 136 20.02 -12.44 -9.53
N LYS A 137 19.32 -13.38 -10.19
CA LYS A 137 19.90 -14.18 -11.30
C LYS A 137 20.39 -13.31 -12.45
N LEU A 138 19.75 -12.18 -12.72
CA LEU A 138 20.17 -11.20 -13.73
C LEU A 138 21.30 -10.30 -13.26
N GLY A 139 21.69 -10.36 -11.97
CA GLY A 139 22.75 -9.50 -11.41
C GLY A 139 22.35 -8.05 -11.24
N VAL A 140 21.05 -7.74 -11.18
CA VAL A 140 20.53 -6.36 -11.08
C VAL A 140 19.73 -6.12 -9.80
N LEU A 141 19.67 -7.09 -8.89
CA LEU A 141 19.02 -6.89 -7.59
C LEU A 141 19.81 -5.86 -6.78
N PRO A 142 19.18 -4.75 -6.36
CA PRO A 142 19.85 -3.73 -5.56
C PRO A 142 20.02 -4.22 -4.11
N ILE A 143 21.27 -4.34 -3.67
CA ILE A 143 21.60 -4.78 -2.32
C ILE A 143 22.40 -3.67 -1.64
N LYS A 144 22.21 -3.52 -0.31
CA LYS A 144 22.87 -2.49 0.50
C LYS A 144 22.75 -1.09 -0.13
N ASN A 145 21.52 -0.68 -0.39
CA ASN A 145 21.21 0.61 -0.98
C ASN A 145 21.97 0.87 -2.30
N TYR A 146 21.89 -0.09 -3.23
CA TYR A 146 22.53 -0.05 -4.57
C TYR A 146 24.07 -0.02 -4.57
N THR A 147 24.73 -0.36 -3.47
CA THR A 147 26.21 -0.42 -3.43
C THR A 147 26.77 -1.71 -3.98
N THR A 148 25.96 -2.75 -4.08
CA THR A 148 26.33 -4.06 -4.65
C THR A 148 25.09 -4.76 -5.20
N ASN A 149 25.31 -5.75 -6.04
CA ASN A 149 24.31 -6.72 -6.49
C ASN A 149 24.66 -8.15 -6.01
N LEU A 150 25.62 -8.28 -5.10
CA LEU A 150 26.05 -9.57 -4.55
C LEU A 150 25.65 -9.71 -3.09
N THR A 151 25.20 -10.89 -2.72
CA THR A 151 24.85 -11.25 -1.35
C THR A 151 25.40 -12.64 -1.00
N THR A 152 25.66 -12.85 0.30
CA THR A 152 25.96 -14.16 0.86
C THR A 152 24.71 -14.86 1.39
N VAL A 153 23.54 -14.20 1.31
CA VAL A 153 22.26 -14.77 1.70
C VAL A 153 21.87 -15.86 0.70
N ASP A 154 21.41 -16.99 1.20
CA ASP A 154 20.84 -18.02 0.35
C ASP A 154 19.53 -17.55 -0.28
N MET A 155 19.61 -17.15 -1.55
CA MET A 155 18.47 -16.62 -2.30
C MET A 155 17.36 -17.66 -2.53
N THR A 156 17.59 -18.95 -2.25
CA THR A 156 16.52 -19.95 -2.32
C THR A 156 15.47 -19.77 -1.22
N THR A 157 15.82 -19.06 -0.15
CA THR A 157 14.87 -18.71 0.93
C THR A 157 13.82 -17.69 0.48
N TRP A 158 14.11 -16.95 -0.59
CA TRP A 158 13.21 -15.96 -1.21
C TRP A 158 12.33 -16.56 -2.32
N GLU A 159 12.43 -17.87 -2.55
CA GLU A 159 11.47 -18.51 -3.46
C GLU A 159 10.05 -18.41 -2.89
N PRO A 160 9.08 -17.94 -3.68
CA PRO A 160 7.74 -17.56 -3.17
C PRO A 160 7.05 -18.65 -2.35
N ALA A 161 7.14 -19.90 -2.82
CA ALA A 161 6.53 -21.04 -2.13
C ALA A 161 7.18 -21.32 -0.77
N LYS A 162 8.50 -21.16 -0.66
CA LYS A 162 9.24 -21.36 0.59
C LYS A 162 8.96 -20.24 1.57
N LEU A 163 8.95 -19.00 1.08
CA LEU A 163 8.67 -17.84 1.92
C LEU A 163 7.27 -17.96 2.54
N ARG A 164 6.24 -18.14 1.73
CA ARG A 164 4.87 -18.29 2.23
C ARG A 164 4.66 -19.50 3.14
N ALA A 165 5.31 -20.63 2.87
CA ALA A 165 5.25 -21.80 3.75
C ALA A 165 5.92 -21.58 5.11
N GLY A 166 6.81 -20.60 5.23
CA GLY A 166 7.55 -20.29 6.46
C GLY A 166 6.83 -19.33 7.41
N PHE A 167 5.71 -18.73 6.99
CA PHE A 167 5.00 -17.70 7.75
C PHE A 167 3.50 -17.96 7.79
N ASP A 168 2.87 -17.62 8.90
CA ASP A 168 1.43 -17.43 8.92
C ASP A 168 1.11 -16.17 8.13
N HIS A 169 0.25 -16.27 7.14
CA HIS A 169 -0.10 -15.16 6.26
C HIS A 169 -1.59 -15.12 5.94
N ARG A 170 -2.08 -13.93 5.64
CA ARG A 170 -3.45 -13.69 5.15
C ARG A 170 -3.43 -12.69 4.00
N GLY A 171 -4.42 -12.78 3.12
CA GLY A 171 -4.58 -11.78 2.06
C GLY A 171 -4.80 -10.37 2.62
N HIS A 172 -4.16 -9.40 2.02
CA HIS A 172 -4.29 -7.97 2.31
C HIS A 172 -4.32 -7.19 0.99
N GLN A 173 -5.41 -7.37 0.26
CA GLN A 173 -5.56 -6.72 -1.04
C GLN A 173 -5.96 -5.25 -0.91
N CYS A 174 -5.54 -4.44 -1.89
CA CYS A 174 -6.10 -3.10 -2.08
C CYS A 174 -7.61 -3.17 -2.28
N ASN A 175 -8.32 -2.09 -1.98
CA ASN A 175 -9.77 -2.01 -2.11
C ASN A 175 -10.24 -2.47 -3.50
N ALA A 176 -11.13 -3.46 -3.54
CA ALA A 176 -11.70 -4.04 -4.75
C ALA A 176 -10.68 -4.58 -5.79
N CYS A 177 -9.45 -4.88 -5.37
CA CYS A 177 -8.45 -5.46 -6.26
C CYS A 177 -8.72 -6.94 -6.53
N GLY A 178 -8.97 -7.31 -7.79
CA GLY A 178 -9.16 -8.71 -8.20
C GLY A 178 -7.89 -9.55 -8.20
N MET A 179 -6.70 -8.91 -8.17
CA MET A 179 -5.42 -9.59 -8.19
C MET A 179 -5.11 -10.31 -6.86
N HIS A 180 -5.52 -9.78 -5.72
CA HIS A 180 -5.35 -10.38 -4.39
C HIS A 180 -3.92 -10.83 -4.04
N HIS A 181 -2.89 -10.20 -4.61
CA HIS A 181 -1.53 -10.70 -4.47
C HIS A 181 -0.84 -10.30 -3.15
N CYS A 182 -1.22 -9.16 -2.55
CA CYS A 182 -0.64 -8.68 -1.30
C CYS A 182 -1.05 -9.56 -0.11
N HIS A 183 -0.11 -9.81 0.79
CA HIS A 183 -0.33 -10.57 2.02
C HIS A 183 0.30 -9.86 3.20
N ILE A 184 -0.31 -10.02 4.37
CA ILE A 184 0.29 -9.70 5.66
C ILE A 184 0.81 -10.99 6.27
N GLN A 185 2.01 -10.92 6.81
CA GLN A 185 2.70 -12.01 7.50
C GLN A 185 2.87 -11.69 8.98
N VAL A 186 3.00 -12.73 9.81
CA VAL A 186 3.31 -12.60 11.23
C VAL A 186 4.80 -12.86 11.43
N ILE A 187 5.48 -11.94 12.09
CA ILE A 187 6.90 -12.12 12.44
C ILE A 187 7.02 -13.24 13.49
N GLY A 188 7.64 -14.34 13.11
CA GLY A 188 7.71 -15.54 13.95
C GLY A 188 8.75 -15.48 15.06
N LYS A 189 9.82 -14.67 14.94
CA LYS A 189 10.96 -14.65 15.86
C LYS A 189 11.61 -13.27 15.95
N GLY A 190 12.36 -13.05 17.03
CA GLY A 190 13.13 -11.82 17.25
C GLY A 190 12.37 -10.78 18.09
N PRO A 191 12.91 -9.58 18.22
CA PRO A 191 12.34 -8.51 19.07
C PRO A 191 10.93 -8.08 18.68
N LYS A 192 10.54 -8.34 17.43
CA LYS A 192 9.24 -7.97 16.86
C LYS A 192 8.34 -9.21 16.60
N ALA A 193 8.63 -10.33 17.25
CA ALA A 193 7.80 -11.53 17.12
C ALA A 193 6.34 -11.26 17.49
N GLY A 194 5.41 -11.68 16.62
CA GLY A 194 3.98 -11.42 16.77
C GLY A 194 3.47 -10.14 16.10
N GLU A 195 4.37 -9.22 15.69
CA GLU A 195 3.96 -8.07 14.88
C GLU A 195 3.56 -8.50 13.45
N LEU A 196 2.65 -7.73 12.86
CA LEU A 196 2.25 -7.87 11.48
C LEU A 196 3.18 -7.07 10.57
N VAL A 197 3.51 -7.64 9.42
CA VAL A 197 4.34 -7.01 8.39
C VAL A 197 3.78 -7.37 7.00
N ASP A 198 3.90 -6.46 6.06
CA ASP A 198 3.58 -6.78 4.67
C ASP A 198 4.58 -7.81 4.10
N GLU A 199 4.06 -8.72 3.28
CA GLU A 199 4.91 -9.66 2.53
C GLU A 199 5.87 -8.87 1.64
N PRO A 200 7.15 -9.26 1.57
CA PRO A 200 8.09 -8.62 0.65
C PRO A 200 7.58 -8.62 -0.79
N GLU A 201 7.70 -7.48 -1.42
CA GLU A 201 7.34 -7.29 -2.83
C GLU A 201 8.49 -6.67 -3.62
N TYR A 202 8.37 -6.65 -4.95
CA TYR A 202 9.36 -6.12 -5.88
C TYR A 202 10.74 -6.76 -5.69
N GLU A 203 11.66 -6.01 -5.16
CA GLU A 203 13.06 -6.42 -4.98
C GLU A 203 13.35 -7.01 -3.58
N GLY A 204 12.32 -7.14 -2.73
CA GLY A 204 12.47 -7.70 -1.38
C GLY A 204 12.81 -6.72 -0.28
#